data_b1403d2493cb197aeb5216e8e8de39da
#
_entry.id   b1403d2493cb197aeb5216e8e8de39da
#
_cell.length_a   1.000
_cell.length_b   1.000
_cell.length_c   1.000
_cell.angle_alpha   90.00
_cell.angle_beta   90.00
_cell.angle_gamma   90.00
#
_symmetry.space_group_name_H-M   'P 1'
#
loop_
_entity.id
_entity.type
_entity.pdbx_description
1 polymer ?
#
loop_
_entity_poly.entity_id
_entity_poly.type
_entity_poly.pdbx_seq_one_letter_code
_entity_poly.pdbx_strand_id
1 'polypeptide(L)'
;MLLLSVILSILLAIILTLASLHDIKTRRIPNYLSVILVITSLAAYGLVAGIDGLLFSLKGMGLGFIILFVPYLFGAMGAGDVKLMTGVGAALGPGQVLLALLFTSILGGVLAIVIILAGKTFKETLKNFYASAWLALSGAGGIPLKAGLEHKKKAKVPYGFVIACGTVASMLWRVMVQGQLPVGNL
;
A
#
# COMPACT_ATOMS: atom_id res chain seq x y z
N MET A 1 -22.99 -1.47 -13.19
CA MET A 1 -22.15 -1.01 -12.05
C MET A 1 -22.03 -2.04 -10.93
N LEU A 2 -23.13 -2.60 -10.40
CA LEU A 2 -23.10 -3.57 -9.28
C LEU A 2 -22.26 -4.81 -9.59
N LEU A 3 -22.47 -5.44 -10.75
CA LEU A 3 -21.72 -6.64 -11.16
C LEU A 3 -20.21 -6.35 -11.28
N LEU A 4 -19.83 -5.22 -11.88
CA LEU A 4 -18.45 -4.79 -12.00
C LEU A 4 -17.80 -4.63 -10.62
N SER A 5 -18.49 -3.94 -9.71
CA SER A 5 -18.02 -3.73 -8.34
C SER A 5 -17.76 -5.04 -7.60
N VAL A 6 -18.67 -6.02 -7.73
CA VAL A 6 -18.50 -7.35 -7.12
C VAL A 6 -17.31 -8.08 -7.73
N ILE A 7 -17.19 -8.10 -9.06
CA ILE A 7 -16.06 -8.76 -9.75
C ILE A 7 -14.72 -8.15 -9.34
N LEU A 8 -14.61 -6.82 -9.37
CA LEU A 8 -13.40 -6.13 -8.95
C LEU A 8 -13.06 -6.35 -7.46
N SER A 9 -14.08 -6.41 -6.60
CA SER A 9 -13.87 -6.69 -5.17
C SER A 9 -13.33 -8.09 -4.94
N ILE A 10 -13.86 -9.09 -5.66
CA ILE A 10 -13.39 -10.49 -5.59
C ILE A 10 -11.96 -10.59 -6.13
N LEU A 11 -11.70 -9.99 -7.29
CA LEU A 11 -10.37 -9.98 -7.90
C LEU A 11 -9.33 -9.32 -6.96
N LEU A 12 -9.70 -8.17 -6.38
CA LEU A 12 -8.85 -7.47 -5.42
C LEU A 12 -8.56 -8.34 -4.20
N ALA A 13 -9.57 -9.00 -3.62
CA ALA A 13 -9.40 -9.90 -2.49
C ALA A 13 -8.48 -11.08 -2.81
N ILE A 14 -8.61 -11.70 -3.98
CA ILE A 14 -7.74 -12.79 -4.44
C ILE A 14 -6.31 -12.30 -4.59
N ILE A 15 -6.08 -11.20 -5.28
CA ILE A 15 -4.73 -10.64 -5.50
C ILE A 15 -4.07 -10.24 -4.18
N LEU A 16 -4.80 -9.60 -3.27
CA LEU A 16 -4.28 -9.23 -1.95
C LEU A 16 -3.92 -10.46 -1.12
N THR A 17 -4.73 -11.52 -1.17
CA THR A 17 -4.45 -12.78 -0.48
C THR A 17 -3.18 -13.42 -1.02
N LEU A 18 -3.05 -13.52 -2.35
CA LEU A 18 -1.85 -14.08 -2.99
C LEU A 18 -0.60 -13.25 -2.70
N ALA A 19 -0.69 -11.91 -2.79
CA ALA A 19 0.40 -11.01 -2.48
C ALA A 19 0.85 -11.14 -1.02
N SER A 20 -0.11 -11.21 -0.08
CA SER A 20 0.12 -11.39 1.35
C SER A 20 0.81 -12.72 1.66
N LEU A 21 0.30 -13.83 1.12
CA LEU A 21 0.89 -15.16 1.31
C LEU A 21 2.32 -15.24 0.76
N HIS A 22 2.53 -14.62 -0.40
CA HIS A 22 3.85 -14.59 -1.02
C HIS A 22 4.83 -13.71 -0.23
N ASP A 23 4.37 -12.54 0.25
CA ASP A 23 5.16 -11.63 1.05
C ASP A 23 5.58 -12.25 2.40
N ILE A 24 4.68 -12.97 3.06
CA ILE A 24 5.00 -13.70 4.30
C ILE A 24 6.09 -14.75 4.07
N LYS A 25 6.02 -15.49 2.94
CA LYS A 25 6.96 -16.58 2.63
C LYS A 25 8.31 -16.08 2.11
N THR A 26 8.29 -15.13 1.18
CA THR A 26 9.49 -14.73 0.42
C THR A 26 9.95 -13.32 0.73
N ARG A 27 9.12 -12.53 1.46
CA ARG A 27 9.34 -11.09 1.72
C ARG A 27 9.54 -10.28 0.43
N ARG A 28 8.83 -10.69 -0.62
CA ARG A 28 8.82 -10.04 -1.93
C ARG A 28 7.43 -10.15 -2.52
N ILE A 29 6.91 -9.06 -3.05
CA ILE A 29 5.64 -9.05 -3.77
C ILE A 29 5.92 -9.24 -5.26
N PRO A 30 5.34 -10.26 -5.92
CA PRO A 30 5.50 -10.46 -7.36
C PRO A 30 4.92 -9.27 -8.14
N ASN A 31 5.70 -8.70 -9.05
CA ASN A 31 5.26 -7.54 -9.83
C ASN A 31 4.01 -7.82 -10.69
N TYR A 32 3.86 -9.04 -11.19
CA TYR A 32 2.73 -9.40 -12.04
C TYR A 32 1.36 -9.23 -11.34
N LEU A 33 1.29 -9.44 -10.02
CA LEU A 33 0.04 -9.26 -9.27
C LEU A 33 -0.42 -7.79 -9.30
N SER A 34 0.51 -6.86 -9.07
CA SER A 34 0.22 -5.43 -9.13
C SER A 34 -0.15 -4.98 -10.54
N VAL A 35 0.56 -5.51 -11.56
CA VAL A 35 0.30 -5.17 -12.97
C VAL A 35 -1.07 -5.68 -13.42
N ILE A 36 -1.43 -6.93 -13.09
CA ILE A 36 -2.74 -7.49 -13.39
C ILE A 36 -3.83 -6.62 -12.76
N LEU A 37 -3.67 -6.24 -11.50
CA LEU A 37 -4.66 -5.42 -10.80
C LEU A 37 -4.84 -4.04 -11.45
N VAL A 38 -3.75 -3.39 -11.85
CA VAL A 38 -3.80 -2.10 -12.55
C VAL A 38 -4.52 -2.23 -13.90
N ILE A 39 -4.10 -3.19 -14.74
CA ILE A 39 -4.65 -3.35 -16.09
C ILE A 39 -6.13 -3.71 -16.02
N THR A 40 -6.50 -4.67 -15.18
CA THR A 40 -7.90 -5.10 -15.05
C THR A 40 -8.81 -4.00 -14.52
N SER A 41 -8.32 -3.19 -13.56
CA SER A 41 -9.09 -2.07 -13.03
C SER A 41 -9.29 -0.96 -14.06
N LEU A 42 -8.22 -0.54 -14.75
CA LEU A 42 -8.30 0.47 -15.80
C LEU A 42 -9.23 0.03 -16.95
N ALA A 43 -9.07 -1.22 -17.40
CA ALA A 43 -9.92 -1.78 -18.47
C ALA A 43 -11.39 -1.85 -18.02
N ALA A 44 -11.66 -2.34 -16.83
CA ALA A 44 -13.01 -2.49 -16.31
C ALA A 44 -13.74 -1.15 -16.17
N TYR A 45 -13.09 -0.15 -15.57
CA TYR A 45 -13.66 1.19 -15.44
C TYR A 45 -13.78 1.91 -16.79
N GLY A 46 -12.79 1.78 -17.67
CA GLY A 46 -12.81 2.37 -19.00
C GLY A 46 -13.93 1.81 -19.88
N LEU A 47 -14.19 0.48 -19.81
CA LEU A 47 -15.25 -0.17 -20.58
C LEU A 47 -16.65 0.17 -20.06
N VAL A 48 -16.83 0.35 -18.75
CA VAL A 48 -18.16 0.54 -18.14
C VAL A 48 -18.55 2.02 -18.04
N ALA A 49 -17.61 2.90 -17.76
CA ALA A 49 -17.87 4.33 -17.53
C ALA A 49 -17.05 5.25 -18.46
N GLY A 50 -16.42 4.69 -19.50
CA GLY A 50 -15.66 5.46 -20.48
C GLY A 50 -14.51 6.26 -19.86
N ILE A 51 -14.35 7.49 -20.32
CA ILE A 51 -13.26 8.38 -19.88
C ILE A 51 -13.35 8.71 -18.39
N ASP A 52 -14.55 8.92 -17.86
CA ASP A 52 -14.74 9.25 -16.44
C ASP A 52 -14.30 8.09 -15.53
N GLY A 53 -14.64 6.86 -15.92
CA GLY A 53 -14.17 5.66 -15.21
C GLY A 53 -12.67 5.48 -15.29
N LEU A 54 -12.07 5.73 -16.45
CA LEU A 54 -10.62 5.67 -16.62
C LEU A 54 -9.93 6.72 -15.73
N LEU A 55 -10.43 7.96 -15.72
CA LEU A 55 -9.88 9.03 -14.87
C LEU A 55 -10.06 8.72 -13.38
N PHE A 56 -11.18 8.11 -12.99
CA PHE A 56 -11.40 7.65 -11.61
C PHE A 56 -10.30 6.65 -11.17
N SER A 57 -10.08 5.62 -11.99
CA SER A 57 -9.06 4.61 -11.73
C SER A 57 -7.64 5.19 -11.72
N LEU A 58 -7.32 6.09 -12.68
CA LEU A 58 -6.02 6.77 -12.75
C LEU A 58 -5.75 7.68 -11.55
N LYS A 59 -6.74 8.43 -11.08
CA LYS A 59 -6.63 9.25 -9.87
C LYS A 59 -6.34 8.39 -8.63
N GLY A 60 -7.05 7.28 -8.46
CA GLY A 60 -6.81 6.33 -7.38
C GLY A 60 -5.43 5.70 -7.45
N MET A 61 -5.03 5.28 -8.65
CA MET A 61 -3.69 4.77 -8.94
C MET A 61 -2.59 5.76 -8.55
N GLY A 62 -2.73 7.02 -8.99
CA GLY A 62 -1.79 8.10 -8.71
C GLY A 62 -1.65 8.39 -7.21
N LEU A 63 -2.77 8.47 -6.48
CA LEU A 63 -2.76 8.67 -5.03
C LEU A 63 -2.08 7.50 -4.30
N GLY A 64 -2.42 6.26 -4.63
CA GLY A 64 -1.78 5.09 -4.05
C GLY A 64 -0.28 5.04 -4.29
N PHE A 65 0.16 5.44 -5.50
CA PHE A 65 1.58 5.55 -5.83
C PHE A 65 2.28 6.67 -5.06
N ILE A 66 1.80 7.91 -5.17
CA ILE A 66 2.49 9.11 -4.64
C ILE A 66 2.66 9.02 -3.12
N ILE A 67 1.61 8.61 -2.39
CA ILE A 67 1.65 8.58 -0.92
C ILE A 67 2.67 7.55 -0.42
N LEU A 68 2.74 6.36 -1.02
CA LEU A 68 3.72 5.35 -0.61
C LEU A 68 5.09 5.52 -1.26
N PHE A 69 5.20 6.30 -2.33
CA PHE A 69 6.47 6.62 -2.94
C PHE A 69 7.38 7.44 -2.01
N VAL A 70 6.78 8.33 -1.19
CA VAL A 70 7.52 9.13 -0.21
C VAL A 70 8.26 8.25 0.81
N PRO A 71 7.61 7.36 1.59
CA PRO A 71 8.32 6.46 2.50
C PRO A 71 9.25 5.47 1.78
N TYR A 72 8.97 5.11 0.53
CA TYR A 72 9.90 4.32 -0.29
C TYR A 72 11.22 5.06 -0.55
N LEU A 73 11.19 6.35 -0.88
CA LEU A 73 12.40 7.17 -1.08
C LEU A 73 13.27 7.22 0.18
N PHE A 74 12.66 7.20 1.37
CA PHE A 74 13.36 7.14 2.65
C PHE A 74 13.80 5.71 3.06
N GLY A 75 13.59 4.72 2.19
CA GLY A 75 13.97 3.33 2.45
C GLY A 75 13.15 2.64 3.55
N ALA A 76 11.99 3.22 3.92
CA ALA A 76 11.09 2.67 4.93
C ALA A 76 10.26 1.49 4.40
N MET A 77 9.98 1.47 3.09
CA MET A 77 9.14 0.46 2.43
C MET A 77 9.81 -0.11 1.18
N GLY A 78 9.32 -1.26 0.72
CA GLY A 78 9.78 -1.89 -0.51
C GLY A 78 9.08 -1.35 -1.76
N ALA A 79 9.75 -1.39 -2.92
CA ALA A 79 9.13 -1.03 -4.20
C ALA A 79 7.90 -1.89 -4.55
N GLY A 80 7.84 -3.14 -4.04
CA GLY A 80 6.70 -4.03 -4.19
C GLY A 80 5.44 -3.50 -3.52
N ASP A 81 5.58 -2.91 -2.33
CA ASP A 81 4.48 -2.35 -1.55
C ASP A 81 3.85 -1.15 -2.26
N VAL A 82 4.71 -0.27 -2.82
CA VAL A 82 4.28 0.89 -3.63
C VAL A 82 3.47 0.42 -4.84
N LYS A 83 3.98 -0.57 -5.57
CA LYS A 83 3.30 -1.13 -6.76
C LYS A 83 1.97 -1.79 -6.40
N LEU A 84 1.92 -2.53 -5.28
CA LEU A 84 0.69 -3.16 -4.83
C LEU A 84 -0.36 -2.11 -4.48
N MET A 85 0.01 -1.07 -3.71
CA MET A 85 -0.92 0.01 -3.36
C MET A 85 -1.36 0.83 -4.57
N THR A 86 -0.50 0.98 -5.59
CA THR A 86 -0.87 1.57 -6.88
C THR A 86 -2.00 0.78 -7.54
N GLY A 87 -1.91 -0.56 -7.54
CA GLY A 87 -2.98 -1.43 -8.05
C GLY A 87 -4.26 -1.37 -7.20
N VAL A 88 -4.12 -1.38 -5.89
CA VAL A 88 -5.25 -1.17 -4.96
C VAL A 88 -5.94 0.16 -5.23
N GLY A 89 -5.17 1.23 -5.44
CA GLY A 89 -5.69 2.55 -5.77
C GLY A 89 -6.46 2.57 -7.10
N ALA A 90 -5.95 1.88 -8.12
CA ALA A 90 -6.64 1.75 -9.41
C ALA A 90 -8.00 1.04 -9.25
N ALA A 91 -8.09 0.03 -8.39
CA ALA A 91 -9.32 -0.72 -8.15
C ALA A 91 -10.33 0.05 -7.28
N LEU A 92 -9.86 0.71 -6.22
CA LEU A 92 -10.72 1.37 -5.23
C LEU A 92 -11.13 2.80 -5.62
N GLY A 93 -10.33 3.47 -6.45
CA GLY A 93 -10.49 4.89 -6.75
C GLY A 93 -9.98 5.82 -5.65
N PRO A 94 -10.05 7.16 -5.88
CA PRO A 94 -9.33 8.14 -5.07
C PRO A 94 -9.80 8.25 -3.61
N GLY A 95 -11.10 8.20 -3.35
CA GLY A 95 -11.63 8.33 -1.99
C GLY A 95 -11.34 7.11 -1.13
N GLN A 96 -11.55 5.93 -1.68
CA GLN A 96 -11.42 4.69 -0.95
C GLN A 96 -9.95 4.30 -0.72
N VAL A 97 -9.04 4.62 -1.65
CA VAL A 97 -7.60 4.36 -1.46
C VAL A 97 -7.03 5.15 -0.29
N LEU A 98 -7.54 6.36 -0.02
CA LEU A 98 -7.11 7.14 1.15
C LEU A 98 -7.51 6.46 2.46
N LEU A 99 -8.72 5.88 2.53
CA LEU A 99 -9.14 5.07 3.68
C LEU A 99 -8.29 3.80 3.82
N ALA A 100 -8.01 3.12 2.72
CA ALA A 100 -7.14 1.94 2.72
C ALA A 100 -5.72 2.29 3.21
N LEU A 101 -5.18 3.44 2.78
CA LEU A 101 -3.89 3.96 3.25
C LEU A 101 -3.92 4.30 4.74
N LEU A 102 -5.00 4.92 5.23
CA LEU A 102 -5.17 5.23 6.65
C LEU A 102 -5.15 3.95 7.50
N PHE A 103 -5.99 2.96 7.16
CA PHE A 103 -6.02 1.68 7.89
C PHE A 103 -4.69 0.93 7.78
N THR A 104 -4.05 0.93 6.60
CA THR A 104 -2.72 0.35 6.39
C THR A 104 -1.67 1.03 7.28
N SER A 105 -1.71 2.36 7.39
CA SER A 105 -0.77 3.12 8.22
C SER A 105 -0.96 2.83 9.71
N ILE A 106 -2.21 2.74 10.18
CA ILE A 106 -2.52 2.38 11.57
C ILE A 106 -2.02 0.96 11.87
N LEU A 107 -2.39 -0.02 11.05
CA LEU A 107 -1.99 -1.42 11.25
C LEU A 107 -0.47 -1.60 11.12
N GLY A 108 0.16 -0.92 10.17
CA GLY A 108 1.61 -0.92 9.99
C GLY A 108 2.34 -0.29 11.17
N GLY A 109 1.82 0.81 11.70
CA GLY A 109 2.33 1.46 12.89
C GLY A 109 2.23 0.58 14.13
N VAL A 110 1.07 -0.05 14.36
CA VAL A 110 0.89 -1.02 15.45
C VAL A 110 1.86 -2.19 15.32
N LEU A 111 1.97 -2.76 14.13
CA LEU A 111 2.91 -3.88 13.89
C LEU A 111 4.37 -3.45 14.09
N ALA A 112 4.74 -2.25 13.65
CA ALA A 112 6.08 -1.72 13.88
C ALA A 112 6.37 -1.56 15.37
N ILE A 113 5.42 -1.03 16.16
CA ILE A 113 5.55 -0.90 17.62
C ILE A 113 5.72 -2.28 18.26
N VAL A 114 4.89 -3.25 17.89
CA VAL A 114 4.99 -4.63 18.42
C VAL A 114 6.36 -5.24 18.13
N ILE A 115 6.88 -5.11 16.91
CA ILE A 115 8.20 -5.62 16.53
C ILE A 115 9.32 -4.92 17.31
N ILE A 116 9.21 -3.61 17.51
CA ILE A 116 10.19 -2.81 18.27
C ILE A 116 10.18 -3.22 19.74
N LEU A 117 9.01 -3.42 20.35
CA LEU A 117 8.88 -3.83 21.75
C LEU A 117 9.35 -5.28 21.98
N ALA A 118 9.11 -6.17 21.01
CA ALA A 118 9.56 -7.56 21.06
C ALA A 118 11.07 -7.71 20.78
N GLY A 119 11.67 -6.74 20.09
CA GLY A 119 13.10 -6.74 19.73
C GLY A 119 13.94 -5.91 20.70
N LYS A 120 15.14 -6.41 21.08
CA LYS A 120 16.12 -5.65 21.91
C LYS A 120 16.69 -4.40 21.19
N THR A 121 16.16 -3.99 20.05
CA THR A 121 16.73 -3.00 19.11
C THR A 121 16.04 -1.63 19.18
N PHE A 122 15.19 -1.41 20.19
CA PHE A 122 14.43 -0.15 20.33
C PHE A 122 15.33 1.11 20.27
N LYS A 123 16.41 1.13 21.06
CA LYS A 123 17.33 2.28 21.12
C LYS A 123 18.04 2.55 19.80
N GLU A 124 18.44 1.49 19.08
CA GLU A 124 19.11 1.63 17.77
C GLU A 124 18.16 2.12 16.68
N THR A 125 16.92 1.61 16.65
CA THR A 125 15.90 2.04 15.69
C THR A 125 15.53 3.51 15.89
N LEU A 126 15.34 3.94 17.13
CA LEU A 126 15.03 5.31 17.49
C LEU A 126 16.20 6.26 17.13
N LYS A 127 17.43 5.88 17.44
CA LYS A 127 18.64 6.64 17.10
C LYS A 127 18.78 6.82 15.58
N ASN A 128 18.54 5.75 14.81
CA ASN A 128 18.63 5.79 13.36
C ASN A 128 17.49 6.64 12.74
N PHE A 129 16.30 6.61 13.32
CA PHE A 129 15.17 7.44 12.89
C PHE A 129 15.47 8.94 13.12
N TYR A 130 15.94 9.31 14.32
CA TYR A 130 16.32 10.70 14.61
C TYR A 130 17.46 11.16 13.72
N ALA A 131 18.49 10.33 13.50
CA ALA A 131 19.60 10.67 12.62
C ALA A 131 19.15 10.89 11.16
N SER A 132 18.24 10.04 10.65
CA SER A 132 17.69 10.19 9.29
C SER A 132 16.79 11.42 9.17
N ALA A 133 15.97 11.70 10.18
CA ALA A 133 15.10 12.87 10.21
C ALA A 133 15.92 14.17 10.30
N TRP A 134 16.97 14.19 11.13
CA TRP A 134 17.86 15.33 11.27
C TRP A 134 18.62 15.63 9.97
N LEU A 135 19.14 14.60 9.29
CA LEU A 135 19.80 14.73 7.98
C LEU A 135 18.85 15.24 6.89
N ALA A 136 17.60 14.82 6.92
CA ALA A 136 16.58 15.31 5.97
C ALA A 136 16.22 16.77 6.21
N LEU A 137 16.18 17.23 7.47
CA LEU A 137 15.83 18.59 7.85
C LEU A 137 17.01 19.58 7.74
N SER A 138 18.26 19.11 7.91
CA SER A 138 19.45 19.96 7.92
C SER A 138 19.93 20.40 6.55
N GLY A 139 19.24 20.03 5.46
CA GLY A 139 19.59 20.47 4.10
C GLY A 139 20.99 20.07 3.62
N ALA A 140 21.71 19.26 4.40
CA ALA A 140 22.99 18.70 4.01
C ALA A 140 22.75 17.71 2.87
N GLY A 141 22.86 18.20 1.64
CA GLY A 141 22.48 17.65 0.34
C GLY A 141 22.98 16.26 0.00
N GLY A 142 22.58 15.30 0.76
CA GLY A 142 22.69 13.89 0.50
C GLY A 142 21.44 13.23 1.02
N ILE A 143 20.46 12.96 0.12
CA ILE A 143 19.44 11.96 0.40
C ILE A 143 20.22 10.74 0.90
N PRO A 144 19.99 10.19 2.09
CA PRO A 144 20.74 9.04 2.58
C PRO A 144 20.28 7.77 1.84
N LEU A 145 20.38 7.80 0.49
CA LEU A 145 20.19 6.62 -0.35
C LEU A 145 21.17 5.50 0.03
N LYS A 146 22.34 5.85 0.60
CA LYS A 146 23.36 4.88 0.99
C LYS A 146 23.22 4.34 2.42
N ALA A 147 22.59 5.06 3.35
CA ALA A 147 22.34 4.54 4.70
C ALA A 147 21.35 3.37 4.73
N GLY A 148 20.50 3.22 3.70
CA GLY A 148 19.62 2.07 3.51
C GLY A 148 20.27 0.86 2.85
N LEU A 149 21.48 0.98 2.30
CA LEU A 149 22.15 -0.08 1.53
C LEU A 149 23.10 -0.95 2.37
N GLU A 150 23.45 -0.55 3.57
CA GLU A 150 24.14 -1.47 4.49
C GLU A 150 23.14 -2.47 5.06
N HIS A 151 23.06 -3.60 4.42
CA HIS A 151 22.26 -4.78 4.75
C HIS A 151 22.74 -5.46 6.05
N LYS A 152 22.59 -4.82 7.20
CA LYS A 152 22.32 -5.59 8.41
C LYS A 152 20.88 -6.07 8.29
N LYS A 153 20.65 -7.38 8.43
CA LYS A 153 19.34 -8.07 8.36
C LYS A 153 18.30 -7.33 9.22
N LYS A 154 17.73 -6.24 8.70
CA LYS A 154 16.55 -5.61 9.32
C LYS A 154 15.45 -6.64 9.26
N ALA A 155 14.78 -6.88 10.38
CA ALA A 155 13.56 -7.66 10.39
C ALA A 155 12.59 -6.99 9.41
N LYS A 156 12.50 -7.53 8.19
CA LYS A 156 11.61 -6.97 7.17
C LYS A 156 10.19 -7.28 7.60
N VAL A 157 9.45 -6.25 7.92
CA VAL A 157 8.01 -6.32 8.17
C VAL A 157 7.34 -6.77 6.87
N PRO A 158 6.43 -7.75 6.89
CA PRO A 158 5.67 -8.14 5.69
C PRO A 158 4.61 -7.06 5.39
N TYR A 159 5.03 -5.96 4.74
CA TYR A 159 4.13 -4.83 4.45
C TYR A 159 3.01 -5.21 3.48
N GLY A 160 3.21 -6.18 2.59
CA GLY A 160 2.15 -6.69 1.72
C GLY A 160 0.97 -7.27 2.50
N PHE A 161 1.25 -7.95 3.63
CA PHE A 161 0.20 -8.43 4.53
C PHE A 161 -0.55 -7.26 5.19
N VAL A 162 0.18 -6.22 5.63
CA VAL A 162 -0.42 -5.03 6.26
C VAL A 162 -1.31 -4.28 5.26
N ILE A 163 -0.86 -4.12 4.01
CA ILE A 163 -1.64 -3.51 2.93
C ILE A 163 -2.93 -4.31 2.69
N ALA A 164 -2.83 -5.64 2.64
CA ALA A 164 -4.00 -6.49 2.46
C ALA A 164 -5.02 -6.32 3.60
N CYS A 165 -4.57 -6.39 4.85
CA CYS A 165 -5.45 -6.18 6.01
C CYS A 165 -6.05 -4.77 6.04
N GLY A 166 -5.26 -3.73 5.78
CA GLY A 166 -5.74 -2.35 5.75
C GLY A 166 -6.77 -2.09 4.64
N THR A 167 -6.54 -2.67 3.47
CA THR A 167 -7.49 -2.58 2.34
C THR A 167 -8.79 -3.30 2.66
N VAL A 168 -8.74 -4.53 3.18
CA VAL A 168 -9.94 -5.28 3.59
C VAL A 168 -10.69 -4.53 4.69
N ALA A 169 -9.99 -3.99 5.69
CA ALA A 169 -10.61 -3.20 6.75
C ALA A 169 -11.34 -1.96 6.19
N SER A 170 -10.75 -1.26 5.22
CA SER A 170 -11.38 -0.12 4.56
C SER A 170 -12.63 -0.52 3.75
N MET A 171 -12.58 -1.68 3.10
CA MET A 171 -13.74 -2.22 2.36
C MET A 171 -14.89 -2.59 3.30
N LEU A 172 -14.58 -3.26 4.42
CA LEU A 172 -15.57 -3.61 5.44
C LEU A 172 -16.17 -2.36 6.09
N TRP A 173 -15.34 -1.37 6.42
CA TRP A 173 -15.81 -0.09 6.95
C TRP A 173 -16.84 0.57 6.02
N ARG A 174 -16.56 0.57 4.72
CA ARG A 174 -17.46 1.17 3.73
C ARG A 174 -18.81 0.45 3.65
N VAL A 175 -18.77 -0.88 3.65
CA VAL A 175 -20.00 -1.70 3.64
C VAL A 175 -20.82 -1.50 4.92
N MET A 176 -20.17 -1.54 6.09
CA MET A 176 -20.86 -1.48 7.38
C MET A 176 -21.37 -0.09 7.73
N VAL A 177 -20.59 0.95 7.44
CA VAL A 177 -20.92 2.33 7.89
C VAL A 177 -21.65 3.10 6.82
N GLN A 178 -21.30 2.92 5.56
CA GLN A 178 -21.87 3.68 4.46
C GLN A 178 -22.96 2.91 3.68
N GLY A 179 -23.09 1.60 3.94
CA GLY A 179 -24.02 0.74 3.19
C GLY A 179 -23.74 0.67 1.67
N GLN A 180 -22.52 1.02 1.28
CA GLN A 180 -22.10 1.13 -0.12
C GLN A 180 -21.20 -0.04 -0.51
N LEU A 181 -21.20 -0.36 -1.81
CA LEU A 181 -20.30 -1.37 -2.33
C LEU A 181 -18.82 -0.97 -2.13
N PRO A 182 -17.94 -1.94 -1.85
CA PRO A 182 -16.55 -1.67 -1.49
C PRO A 182 -15.74 -1.07 -2.66
N VAL A 183 -16.17 -1.28 -3.90
CA VAL A 183 -15.51 -0.82 -5.12
C VAL A 183 -16.55 -0.20 -6.06
N GLY A 184 -16.20 0.85 -6.81
CA GLY A 184 -16.99 1.29 -7.97
C GLY A 184 -18.02 2.40 -7.72
N ASN A 185 -17.82 3.30 -6.79
CA ASN A 185 -18.58 4.55 -6.74
C ASN A 185 -17.91 5.61 -7.61
N LEU A 186 -18.40 5.69 -8.83
CA LEU A 186 -18.16 6.79 -9.78
C LEU A 186 -19.13 7.92 -9.51
#